data_31af01653ad9dd22ce91ab0bae1998e1
#
_entry.id   31af01653ad9dd22ce91ab0bae1998e1
#
_cell.length_a   1.000
_cell.length_b   1.000
_cell.length_c   1.000
_cell.angle_alpha   90.00
_cell.angle_beta   90.00
_cell.angle_gamma   90.00
#
_symmetry.space_group_name_H-M   'P 1'
#
loop_
_entity.id
_entity.type
_entity.pdbx_description
1 polymer ?
#
loop_
_entity_poly.entity_id
_entity_poly.type
_entity_poly.pdbx_seq_one_letter_code
_entity_poly.pdbx_strand_id
1 'polypeptide(L)'
;ELENQVDTLKTEQKKLKSDLAQYTDTGNTVASNYSNLLKSVNYYLNDDYKNAATALSDVDSKLKMDSEDFTTVYKWLSSKLSKRISEEAYNAGMTARDKADYDTAIKQFKKCIEADSGNADAIYYLAWSYKNKGDSKNANKYFKEIYDNFPNSSHYDTAKSQLNIDDSSSGGDNGDNGDNGDNGDNGDNGDGGTSE
;
A
#
# COMPACT_ATOMS: atom_id res chain seq x y z
N GLU A 1 10.73 29.35 12.92
CA GLU A 1 10.84 28.31 11.85
C GLU A 1 9.50 28.11 11.14
N LEU A 2 8.39 27.99 11.87
CA LEU A 2 7.02 27.89 11.32
C LEU A 2 6.57 29.14 10.57
N GLU A 3 6.89 30.34 11.09
CA GLU A 3 6.57 31.60 10.42
C GLU A 3 7.26 31.72 9.07
N ASN A 4 8.53 31.35 8.97
CA ASN A 4 9.27 31.36 7.70
C ASN A 4 8.67 30.37 6.70
N GLN A 5 8.19 29.20 7.16
CA GLN A 5 7.52 28.23 6.31
C GLN A 5 6.17 28.75 5.79
N VAL A 6 5.41 29.43 6.65
CA VAL A 6 4.13 30.05 6.27
C VAL A 6 4.35 31.17 5.23
N ASP A 7 5.38 32.00 5.39
CA ASP A 7 5.67 33.07 4.43
C ASP A 7 6.17 32.53 3.09
N THR A 8 6.96 31.44 3.12
CA THR A 8 7.35 30.73 1.91
C THR A 8 6.12 30.21 1.17
N LEU A 9 5.21 29.54 1.90
CA LEU A 9 3.97 29.00 1.30
C LEU A 9 3.06 30.09 0.73
N LYS A 10 2.94 31.26 1.38
CA LYS A 10 2.17 32.38 0.84
C LYS A 10 2.78 32.91 -0.45
N THR A 11 4.11 32.95 -0.52
CA THR A 11 4.82 33.40 -1.72
C THR A 11 4.61 32.42 -2.87
N GLU A 12 4.77 31.12 -2.60
CA GLU A 12 4.54 30.05 -3.57
C GLU A 12 3.07 29.97 -4.02
N GLN A 13 2.13 30.19 -3.11
CA GLN A 13 0.71 30.28 -3.44
C GLN A 13 0.45 31.40 -4.46
N LYS A 14 1.07 32.60 -4.26
CA LYS A 14 0.92 33.73 -5.18
C LYS A 14 1.47 33.38 -6.57
N LYS A 15 2.60 32.70 -6.61
CA LYS A 15 3.23 32.24 -7.87
C LYS A 15 2.38 31.21 -8.57
N LEU A 16 1.89 30.16 -7.86
CA LEU A 16 1.01 29.16 -8.41
C LEU A 16 -0.28 29.74 -8.99
N LYS A 17 -0.83 30.80 -8.37
CA LYS A 17 -1.99 31.51 -8.94
C LYS A 17 -1.65 32.18 -10.27
N SER A 18 -0.44 32.75 -10.41
CA SER A 18 0.02 33.35 -11.67
C SER A 18 0.20 32.29 -12.75
N ASP A 19 0.82 31.16 -12.40
CA ASP A 19 1.07 30.03 -13.31
C ASP A 19 -0.25 29.41 -13.79
N LEU A 20 -1.22 29.23 -12.88
CA LEU A 20 -2.56 28.75 -13.23
C LEU A 20 -3.25 29.64 -14.29
N ALA A 21 -3.08 30.96 -14.19
CA ALA A 21 -3.66 31.88 -15.18
C ALA A 21 -3.05 31.72 -16.58
N GLN A 22 -1.83 31.21 -16.70
CA GLN A 22 -1.18 30.93 -17.98
C GLN A 22 -1.59 29.59 -18.58
N TYR A 23 -2.04 28.63 -17.75
CA TYR A 23 -2.38 27.26 -18.16
C TYR A 23 -3.87 27.06 -18.50
N THR A 24 -4.68 28.10 -18.51
CA THR A 24 -6.12 28.00 -18.78
C THR A 24 -6.47 27.36 -20.13
N ASP A 25 -5.49 27.16 -21.01
CA ASP A 25 -5.70 26.68 -22.38
C ASP A 25 -5.17 25.24 -22.66
N THR A 26 -4.50 24.58 -21.70
CA THR A 26 -3.80 23.30 -21.99
C THR A 26 -4.39 22.06 -21.34
N GLY A 27 -5.66 22.04 -21.07
CA GLY A 27 -6.36 20.80 -20.68
C GLY A 27 -6.72 20.71 -19.21
N ASN A 28 -7.92 20.24 -18.96
CA ASN A 28 -8.58 20.12 -17.65
C ASN A 28 -7.72 19.47 -16.55
N THR A 29 -6.75 18.62 -16.91
CA THR A 29 -5.99 17.84 -15.94
C THR A 29 -4.90 18.66 -15.25
N VAL A 30 -4.14 19.45 -16.03
CA VAL A 30 -3.09 20.32 -15.47
C VAL A 30 -3.71 21.42 -14.62
N ALA A 31 -4.72 22.10 -15.16
CA ALA A 31 -5.45 23.13 -14.41
C ALA A 31 -6.11 22.58 -13.14
N SER A 32 -6.64 21.36 -13.19
CA SER A 32 -7.20 20.68 -12.02
C SER A 32 -6.15 20.41 -10.96
N ASN A 33 -4.95 19.94 -11.34
CA ASN A 33 -3.85 19.71 -10.40
C ASN A 33 -3.41 20.99 -9.69
N TYR A 34 -3.22 22.08 -10.44
CA TYR A 34 -2.90 23.38 -9.83
C TYR A 34 -4.01 23.88 -8.89
N SER A 35 -5.27 23.75 -9.30
CA SER A 35 -6.42 24.10 -8.47
C SER A 35 -6.46 23.31 -7.17
N ASN A 36 -6.24 22.00 -7.23
CA ASN A 36 -6.28 21.13 -6.05
C ASN A 36 -5.09 21.39 -5.13
N LEU A 37 -3.89 21.63 -5.68
CA LEU A 37 -2.73 22.03 -4.88
C LEU A 37 -2.96 23.37 -4.19
N LEU A 38 -3.49 24.37 -4.90
CA LEU A 38 -3.84 25.67 -4.30
C LEU A 38 -4.89 25.55 -3.19
N LYS A 39 -5.92 24.72 -3.39
CA LYS A 39 -6.92 24.44 -2.34
C LYS A 39 -6.26 23.82 -1.12
N SER A 40 -5.38 22.84 -1.34
CA SER A 40 -4.65 22.18 -0.26
C SER A 40 -3.79 23.17 0.52
N VAL A 41 -3.03 24.04 -0.15
CA VAL A 41 -2.25 25.11 0.49
C VAL A 41 -3.15 26.05 1.30
N ASN A 42 -4.29 26.49 0.72
CA ASN A 42 -5.22 27.37 1.42
C ASN A 42 -5.76 26.73 2.70
N TYR A 43 -6.19 25.47 2.63
CA TYR A 43 -6.68 24.75 3.80
C TYR A 43 -5.57 24.58 4.85
N TYR A 44 -4.35 24.22 4.42
CA TYR A 44 -3.21 24.06 5.32
C TYR A 44 -2.88 25.36 6.07
N LEU A 45 -2.89 26.51 5.39
CA LEU A 45 -2.62 27.82 5.99
C LEU A 45 -3.71 28.28 6.97
N ASN A 46 -4.89 27.67 6.91
CA ASN A 46 -6.00 27.93 7.84
C ASN A 46 -6.16 26.81 8.88
N ASP A 47 -5.13 25.98 9.10
CA ASP A 47 -5.12 24.86 10.03
C ASP A 47 -6.21 23.78 9.76
N ASP A 48 -6.85 23.83 8.59
CA ASP A 48 -7.82 22.81 8.16
C ASP A 48 -7.10 21.64 7.45
N TYR A 49 -6.34 20.89 8.24
CA TYR A 49 -5.50 19.81 7.74
C TYR A 49 -6.28 18.66 7.11
N LYS A 50 -7.53 18.47 7.51
CA LYS A 50 -8.40 17.45 6.93
C LYS A 50 -8.73 17.77 5.47
N ASN A 51 -9.24 18.97 5.22
CA ASN A 51 -9.56 19.39 3.86
C ASN A 51 -8.31 19.62 3.02
N ALA A 52 -7.19 20.02 3.63
CA ALA A 52 -5.89 20.07 2.97
C ALA A 52 -5.46 18.71 2.46
N ALA A 53 -5.54 17.67 3.30
CA ALA A 53 -5.20 16.30 2.91
C ALA A 53 -6.12 15.78 1.78
N THR A 54 -7.42 16.05 1.88
CA THR A 54 -8.39 15.68 0.84
C THR A 54 -8.06 16.34 -0.48
N ALA A 55 -7.86 17.65 -0.50
CA ALA A 55 -7.53 18.39 -1.72
C ALA A 55 -6.18 17.94 -2.33
N LEU A 56 -5.18 17.63 -1.49
CA LEU A 56 -3.89 17.12 -1.97
C LEU A 56 -4.01 15.72 -2.56
N SER A 57 -4.86 14.87 -2.00
CA SER A 57 -5.09 13.52 -2.51
C SER A 57 -5.76 13.49 -3.89
N ASP A 58 -6.37 14.60 -4.31
CA ASP A 58 -6.97 14.76 -5.63
C ASP A 58 -5.98 15.28 -6.69
N VAL A 59 -4.74 15.58 -6.28
CA VAL A 59 -3.65 15.91 -7.21
C VAL A 59 -3.14 14.60 -7.83
N ASP A 60 -3.13 14.52 -9.17
CA ASP A 60 -2.51 13.40 -9.87
C ASP A 60 -0.98 13.54 -9.84
N SER A 61 -0.36 12.80 -8.91
CA SER A 61 1.09 12.81 -8.70
C SER A 61 1.89 12.21 -9.87
N LYS A 62 1.23 11.49 -10.78
CA LYS A 62 1.85 10.86 -11.97
C LYS A 62 1.88 11.79 -13.16
N LEU A 63 1.07 12.85 -13.14
CA LEU A 63 1.09 13.85 -14.18
C LEU A 63 2.40 14.64 -14.09
N LYS A 64 3.17 14.62 -15.17
CA LYS A 64 4.38 15.43 -15.27
C LYS A 64 4.00 16.91 -15.28
N MET A 65 4.43 17.61 -14.26
CA MET A 65 4.27 19.06 -14.16
C MET A 65 5.58 19.71 -14.56
N ASP A 66 5.51 20.70 -15.48
CA ASP A 66 6.70 21.40 -15.97
C ASP A 66 7.18 22.50 -15.02
N SER A 67 6.56 22.60 -13.84
CA SER A 67 6.92 23.56 -12.80
C SER A 67 7.65 22.90 -11.64
N GLU A 68 8.89 23.33 -11.40
CA GLU A 68 9.68 22.91 -10.24
C GLU A 68 9.01 23.34 -8.93
N ASP A 69 8.41 24.53 -8.92
CA ASP A 69 7.71 25.06 -7.76
C ASP A 69 6.49 24.21 -7.40
N PHE A 70 5.70 23.79 -8.39
CA PHE A 70 4.59 22.87 -8.17
C PHE A 70 5.07 21.60 -7.45
N THR A 71 6.13 21.00 -7.99
CA THR A 71 6.69 19.76 -7.45
C THR A 71 7.22 19.95 -6.02
N THR A 72 7.86 21.08 -5.74
CA THR A 72 8.41 21.42 -4.42
C THR A 72 7.29 21.59 -3.40
N VAL A 73 6.27 22.38 -3.72
CA VAL A 73 5.11 22.59 -2.83
C VAL A 73 4.33 21.29 -2.61
N TYR A 74 4.10 20.52 -3.67
CA TYR A 74 3.43 19.23 -3.57
C TYR A 74 4.17 18.26 -2.63
N LYS A 75 5.49 18.08 -2.82
CA LYS A 75 6.31 17.19 -1.98
C LYS A 75 6.32 17.64 -0.53
N TRP A 76 6.44 18.94 -0.30
CA TRP A 76 6.43 19.49 1.05
C TRP A 76 5.10 19.22 1.75
N LEU A 77 3.97 19.54 1.11
CA LEU A 77 2.63 19.25 1.65
C LEU A 77 2.39 17.75 1.82
N SER A 78 2.81 16.93 0.86
CA SER A 78 2.70 15.48 0.96
C SER A 78 3.41 14.95 2.19
N SER A 79 4.63 15.43 2.46
CA SER A 79 5.37 15.04 3.67
C SER A 79 4.66 15.44 4.97
N LYS A 80 4.05 16.62 5.01
CA LYS A 80 3.34 17.11 6.20
C LYS A 80 1.98 16.45 6.41
N LEU A 81 1.31 16.11 5.32
CA LEU A 81 -0.05 15.58 5.34
C LEU A 81 -0.12 14.07 5.10
N SER A 82 0.99 13.39 4.81
CA SER A 82 1.02 11.97 4.44
C SER A 82 0.21 11.08 5.40
N LYS A 83 0.41 11.26 6.69
CA LYS A 83 -0.34 10.50 7.70
C LYS A 83 -1.85 10.72 7.59
N ARG A 84 -2.30 11.98 7.42
CA ARG A 84 -3.72 12.30 7.27
C ARG A 84 -4.30 11.78 5.96
N ILE A 85 -3.56 11.94 4.86
CA ILE A 85 -3.96 11.40 3.55
C ILE A 85 -4.14 9.89 3.64
N SER A 86 -3.19 9.20 4.29
CA SER A 86 -3.25 7.76 4.51
C SER A 86 -4.49 7.36 5.33
N GLU A 87 -4.72 8.00 6.47
CA GLU A 87 -5.87 7.73 7.34
C GLU A 87 -7.22 7.97 6.63
N GLU A 88 -7.38 9.11 5.94
CA GLU A 88 -8.62 9.44 5.20
C GLU A 88 -8.85 8.46 4.04
N ALA A 89 -7.81 8.14 3.28
CA ALA A 89 -7.90 7.20 2.17
C ALA A 89 -8.22 5.78 2.67
N TYR A 90 -7.61 5.35 3.78
CA TYR A 90 -7.91 4.07 4.41
C TYR A 90 -9.40 3.98 4.80
N ASN A 91 -9.90 4.98 5.53
CA ASN A 91 -11.29 5.02 5.98
C ASN A 91 -12.29 5.07 4.82
N ALA A 92 -11.97 5.82 3.76
CA ALA A 92 -12.78 5.85 2.54
C ALA A 92 -12.77 4.50 1.80
N GLY A 93 -11.61 3.83 1.76
CA GLY A 93 -11.46 2.49 1.20
C GLY A 93 -12.29 1.45 1.95
N MET A 94 -12.25 1.48 3.29
CA MET A 94 -13.06 0.61 4.14
C MET A 94 -14.56 0.83 3.90
N THR A 95 -14.99 2.09 3.86
CA THR A 95 -16.39 2.45 3.59
C THR A 95 -16.88 1.95 2.22
N ALA A 96 -16.03 2.08 1.19
CA ALA A 96 -16.35 1.60 -0.16
C ALA A 96 -16.43 0.06 -0.20
N ARG A 97 -15.48 -0.63 0.46
CA ARG A 97 -15.47 -2.10 0.58
C ARG A 97 -16.74 -2.61 1.25
N ASP A 98 -17.19 -1.98 2.33
CA ASP A 98 -18.40 -2.39 3.07
C ASP A 98 -19.68 -2.24 2.22
N LYS A 99 -19.65 -1.37 1.21
CA LYS A 99 -20.69 -1.21 0.20
C LYS A 99 -20.48 -2.12 -1.03
N ALA A 100 -19.49 -2.99 -1.01
CA ALA A 100 -19.06 -3.81 -2.15
C ALA A 100 -18.66 -2.99 -3.41
N ASP A 101 -18.36 -1.70 -3.25
CA ASP A 101 -17.79 -0.84 -4.30
C ASP A 101 -16.27 -1.06 -4.36
N TYR A 102 -15.89 -2.19 -4.94
CA TYR A 102 -14.48 -2.61 -4.97
C TYR A 102 -13.61 -1.71 -5.86
N ASP A 103 -14.17 -1.05 -6.86
CA ASP A 103 -13.42 -0.11 -7.69
C ASP A 103 -12.99 1.12 -6.90
N THR A 104 -13.91 1.71 -6.15
CA THR A 104 -13.60 2.82 -5.24
C THR A 104 -12.67 2.38 -4.12
N ALA A 105 -12.90 1.19 -3.52
CA ALA A 105 -12.04 0.65 -2.46
C ALA A 105 -10.59 0.49 -2.94
N ILE A 106 -10.38 -0.10 -4.12
CA ILE A 106 -9.06 -0.25 -4.75
C ILE A 106 -8.39 1.10 -4.95
N LYS A 107 -9.12 2.09 -5.48
CA LYS A 107 -8.60 3.45 -5.68
C LYS A 107 -8.13 4.07 -4.36
N GLN A 108 -8.92 3.95 -3.31
CA GLN A 108 -8.64 4.56 -2.01
C GLN A 108 -7.50 3.85 -1.28
N PHE A 109 -7.47 2.52 -1.26
CA PHE A 109 -6.35 1.80 -0.64
C PHE A 109 -5.03 2.05 -1.36
N LYS A 110 -5.02 2.21 -2.69
CA LYS A 110 -3.82 2.65 -3.42
C LYS A 110 -3.36 4.03 -2.99
N LYS A 111 -4.27 5.00 -2.85
CA LYS A 111 -3.93 6.34 -2.33
C LYS A 111 -3.35 6.26 -0.91
N CYS A 112 -3.91 5.38 -0.07
CA CYS A 112 -3.39 5.14 1.27
C CYS A 112 -1.93 4.66 1.23
N ILE A 113 -1.63 3.65 0.41
CA ILE A 113 -0.30 3.07 0.26
C ILE A 113 0.69 4.05 -0.39
N GLU A 114 0.25 4.88 -1.34
CA GLU A 114 1.07 5.95 -1.92
C GLU A 114 1.50 6.98 -0.86
N ALA A 115 0.64 7.27 0.12
CA ALA A 115 0.94 8.18 1.23
C ALA A 115 1.75 7.51 2.36
N ASP A 116 1.51 6.23 2.61
CA ASP A 116 2.16 5.42 3.64
C ASP A 116 2.35 3.98 3.12
N SER A 117 3.50 3.72 2.54
CA SER A 117 3.86 2.41 2.00
C SER A 117 4.05 1.31 3.07
N GLY A 118 4.13 1.70 4.35
CA GLY A 118 4.23 0.78 5.48
C GLY A 118 2.89 0.27 6.00
N ASN A 119 1.78 0.74 5.44
CA ASN A 119 0.45 0.39 5.90
C ASN A 119 0.02 -1.02 5.40
N ALA A 120 0.42 -2.05 6.15
CA ALA A 120 0.11 -3.44 5.83
C ALA A 120 -1.40 -3.72 5.79
N ASP A 121 -2.22 -3.03 6.61
CA ASP A 121 -3.67 -3.17 6.60
C ASP A 121 -4.26 -2.70 5.27
N ALA A 122 -3.78 -1.56 4.75
CA ALA A 122 -4.23 -1.05 3.45
C ALA A 122 -3.85 -2.00 2.30
N ILE A 123 -2.65 -2.57 2.33
CA ILE A 123 -2.20 -3.56 1.34
C ILE A 123 -3.09 -4.81 1.41
N TYR A 124 -3.40 -5.27 2.62
CA TYR A 124 -4.28 -6.43 2.84
C TYR A 124 -5.69 -6.21 2.29
N TYR A 125 -6.32 -5.07 2.61
CA TYR A 125 -7.66 -4.79 2.10
C TYR A 125 -7.67 -4.46 0.61
N LEU A 126 -6.58 -3.96 0.06
CA LEU A 126 -6.41 -3.83 -1.39
C LEU A 126 -6.39 -5.20 -2.07
N ALA A 127 -5.65 -6.17 -1.53
CA ALA A 127 -5.61 -7.53 -2.03
C ALA A 127 -7.01 -8.17 -2.03
N TRP A 128 -7.74 -8.04 -0.92
CA TRP A 128 -9.11 -8.54 -0.81
C TRP A 128 -10.09 -7.83 -1.74
N SER A 129 -9.92 -6.52 -1.95
CA SER A 129 -10.77 -5.77 -2.88
C SER A 129 -10.59 -6.28 -4.32
N TYR A 130 -9.35 -6.56 -4.72
CA TYR A 130 -9.09 -7.19 -6.02
C TYR A 130 -9.65 -8.60 -6.10
N LYS A 131 -9.50 -9.42 -5.04
CA LYS A 131 -10.04 -10.77 -5.00
C LYS A 131 -11.56 -10.76 -5.15
N ASN A 132 -12.26 -9.93 -4.40
CA ASN A 132 -13.72 -9.82 -4.46
C ASN A 132 -14.22 -9.25 -5.79
N LYS A 133 -13.41 -8.44 -6.48
CA LYS A 133 -13.67 -7.99 -7.84
C LYS A 133 -13.44 -9.10 -8.90
N GLY A 134 -12.84 -10.23 -8.53
CA GLY A 134 -12.47 -11.32 -9.44
C GLY A 134 -11.09 -11.17 -10.09
N ASP A 135 -10.29 -10.18 -9.71
CA ASP A 135 -8.94 -9.97 -10.21
C ASP A 135 -7.91 -10.70 -9.34
N SER A 136 -7.87 -12.03 -9.49
CA SER A 136 -6.97 -12.90 -8.73
C SER A 136 -5.50 -12.58 -8.97
N LYS A 137 -5.13 -12.06 -10.15
CA LYS A 137 -3.74 -11.70 -10.48
C LYS A 137 -3.24 -10.56 -9.60
N ASN A 138 -4.01 -9.48 -9.51
CA ASN A 138 -3.65 -8.36 -8.66
C ASN A 138 -3.83 -8.69 -7.17
N ALA A 139 -4.81 -9.49 -6.79
CA ALA A 139 -4.96 -9.98 -5.43
C ALA A 139 -3.70 -10.71 -4.95
N ASN A 140 -3.22 -11.69 -5.71
CA ASN A 140 -2.01 -12.45 -5.38
C ASN A 140 -0.75 -11.57 -5.33
N LYS A 141 -0.65 -10.54 -6.20
CA LYS A 141 0.44 -9.58 -6.14
C LYS A 141 0.54 -8.90 -4.78
N TYR A 142 -0.59 -8.42 -4.24
CA TYR A 142 -0.59 -7.69 -2.97
C TYR A 142 -0.52 -8.63 -1.75
N PHE A 143 -1.06 -9.84 -1.83
CA PHE A 143 -0.79 -10.87 -0.80
C PHE A 143 0.70 -11.23 -0.76
N LYS A 144 1.35 -11.33 -1.93
CA LYS A 144 2.80 -11.56 -1.99
C LYS A 144 3.60 -10.39 -1.40
N GLU A 145 3.17 -9.16 -1.61
CA GLU A 145 3.79 -7.99 -1.00
C GLU A 145 3.74 -8.04 0.53
N ILE A 146 2.61 -8.50 1.12
CA ILE A 146 2.51 -8.73 2.57
C ILE A 146 3.49 -9.82 3.01
N TYR A 147 3.49 -10.95 2.33
CA TYR A 147 4.35 -12.09 2.64
C TYR A 147 5.83 -11.73 2.58
N ASP A 148 6.25 -11.00 1.55
CA ASP A 148 7.67 -10.66 1.34
C ASP A 148 8.15 -9.54 2.29
N ASN A 149 7.33 -8.53 2.56
CA ASN A 149 7.78 -7.29 3.19
C ASN A 149 7.24 -7.06 4.60
N PHE A 150 6.23 -7.81 5.04
CA PHE A 150 5.56 -7.59 6.33
C PHE A 150 5.44 -8.87 7.16
N PRO A 151 6.54 -9.58 7.48
CA PRO A 151 6.50 -10.86 8.18
C PRO A 151 5.94 -10.77 9.60
N ASN A 152 5.96 -9.58 10.20
CA ASN A 152 5.40 -9.35 11.55
C ASN A 152 3.98 -8.80 11.53
N SER A 153 3.35 -8.68 10.35
CA SER A 153 1.97 -8.23 10.23
C SER A 153 1.00 -9.32 10.69
N SER A 154 -0.11 -8.93 11.32
CA SER A 154 -1.24 -9.82 11.63
C SER A 154 -1.86 -10.46 10.38
N HIS A 155 -1.54 -9.96 9.19
CA HIS A 155 -2.03 -10.44 7.91
C HIS A 155 -1.08 -11.43 7.22
N TYR A 156 0.11 -11.67 7.79
CA TYR A 156 1.13 -12.53 7.17
C TYR A 156 0.62 -13.95 6.89
N ASP A 157 0.06 -14.63 7.92
CA ASP A 157 -0.41 -16.00 7.78
C ASP A 157 -1.58 -16.10 6.79
N THR A 158 -2.46 -15.11 6.79
CA THR A 158 -3.54 -15.05 5.79
C THR A 158 -2.98 -14.86 4.40
N ALA A 159 -2.02 -13.98 4.19
CA ALA A 159 -1.38 -13.75 2.91
C ALA A 159 -0.70 -15.02 2.40
N LYS A 160 0.05 -15.70 3.27
CA LYS A 160 0.69 -16.99 3.00
C LYS A 160 -0.31 -18.06 2.54
N SER A 161 -1.42 -18.19 3.27
CA SER A 161 -2.51 -19.10 2.93
C SER A 161 -3.16 -18.78 1.59
N GLN A 162 -3.39 -17.48 1.28
CA GLN A 162 -3.95 -17.07 -0.01
C GLN A 162 -3.04 -17.35 -1.20
N LEU A 163 -1.74 -17.45 -0.98
CA LEU A 163 -0.73 -17.79 -1.98
C LEU A 163 -0.48 -19.30 -2.10
N ASN A 164 -1.11 -20.12 -1.26
CA ASN A 164 -0.87 -21.57 -1.14
C ASN A 164 0.62 -21.90 -0.90
N ILE A 165 1.29 -21.11 -0.06
CA ILE A 165 2.69 -21.35 0.32
C ILE A 165 2.69 -22.30 1.53
N ASP A 166 3.09 -23.57 1.29
CA ASP A 166 3.24 -24.58 2.34
C ASP A 166 4.61 -24.49 3.01
N ASP A 167 4.67 -24.70 4.33
CA ASP A 167 5.92 -24.74 5.10
C ASP A 167 6.78 -25.98 4.78
N SER A 168 6.26 -26.94 4.02
CA SER A 168 6.93 -28.18 3.70
C SER A 168 8.13 -28.07 2.75
N SER A 169 8.40 -26.86 2.19
CA SER A 169 9.54 -26.64 1.29
C SER A 169 10.73 -25.91 1.93
N SER A 170 10.72 -25.67 3.24
CA SER A 170 11.84 -25.03 3.94
C SER A 170 12.63 -25.96 4.85
N GLY A 171 12.75 -27.22 4.48
CA GLY A 171 13.50 -28.19 5.26
C GLY A 171 14.07 -29.28 4.37
N GLY A 172 15.24 -29.05 3.81
CA GLY A 172 15.90 -30.13 3.12
C GLY A 172 17.01 -29.70 2.19
N ASP A 173 18.08 -29.20 2.71
CA ASP A 173 19.40 -29.55 2.20
C ASP A 173 20.40 -29.49 3.35
N ASN A 174 20.63 -30.64 3.94
CA ASN A 174 21.93 -31.03 4.44
C ASN A 174 22.04 -32.50 4.15
N GLY A 175 22.61 -32.76 2.98
CA GLY A 175 23.24 -34.02 2.73
C GLY A 175 24.34 -34.21 3.76
N ASP A 176 24.43 -35.37 4.33
CA ASP A 176 25.75 -36.00 4.44
C ASP A 176 25.64 -37.50 4.42
N ASN A 177 26.53 -38.03 3.66
CA ASN A 177 26.99 -39.37 3.53
C ASN A 177 27.22 -40.08 4.86
N GLY A 178 26.84 -41.34 4.88
CA GLY A 178 27.28 -42.25 5.91
C GLY A 178 26.97 -43.69 5.51
N ASP A 179 27.80 -44.17 4.65
CA ASP A 179 28.04 -45.53 4.24
C ASP A 179 28.20 -46.49 5.43
N ASN A 180 27.92 -47.73 5.17
CA ASN A 180 28.35 -48.97 5.78
C ASN A 180 27.47 -49.70 6.78
N GLY A 181 27.18 -50.91 6.30
CA GLY A 181 27.66 -52.12 6.93
C GLY A 181 26.56 -53.06 7.42
N ASP A 182 26.14 -53.88 6.56
CA ASP A 182 26.34 -55.35 6.56
C ASP A 182 26.02 -56.13 7.86
N ASN A 183 25.38 -57.24 7.61
CA ASN A 183 25.31 -58.47 8.37
C ASN A 183 24.27 -58.67 9.48
N GLY A 184 23.40 -59.58 9.16
CA GLY A 184 23.50 -60.94 9.77
C GLY A 184 22.21 -61.34 10.42
N ASP A 185 21.45 -62.05 9.72
CA ASP A 185 21.18 -63.51 9.90
C ASP A 185 20.50 -63.93 11.21
N ASN A 186 19.55 -64.78 10.99
CA ASN A 186 19.02 -65.85 11.84
C ASN A 186 18.01 -65.58 12.96
N GLY A 187 16.94 -66.26 12.73
CA GLY A 187 16.53 -67.41 13.57
C GLY A 187 15.15 -67.15 14.17
N ASP A 188 14.16 -67.67 13.54
CA ASP A 188 13.53 -69.03 13.79
C ASP A 188 12.72 -69.12 15.08
N ASN A 189 11.56 -69.68 14.90
CA ASN A 189 10.66 -70.34 15.85
C ASN A 189 9.94 -69.45 16.91
N GLY A 190 8.70 -69.60 17.06
CA GLY A 190 7.80 -70.77 17.02
C GLY A 190 6.59 -70.44 17.85
N ASP A 191 5.50 -70.76 17.30
CA ASP A 191 4.45 -71.56 17.95
C ASP A 191 3.68 -71.07 19.17
N GLY A 192 2.41 -71.18 19.02
CA GLY A 192 1.54 -71.68 20.10
C GLY A 192 0.57 -70.64 20.68
N GLY A 193 -0.63 -70.65 20.24
CA GLY A 193 -1.67 -71.39 20.94
C GLY A 193 -2.69 -70.49 21.63
N THR A 194 -3.85 -70.55 21.06
CA THR A 194 -5.21 -70.86 21.60
C THR A 194 -5.77 -70.08 22.81
N SER A 195 -6.99 -69.66 22.56
CA SER A 195 -8.22 -69.71 23.40
C SER A 195 -8.19 -68.87 24.69
N GLU A 196 -9.14 -68.05 24.98
CA GLU A 196 -10.60 -68.16 25.05
C GLU A 196 -11.24 -66.79 24.79
#